data_9631460dbcb11dc538ad15e7403eefa9
#
_entry.id   9631460dbcb11dc538ad15e7403eefa9
#
_cell.length_a   1.000
_cell.length_b   1.000
_cell.length_c   1.000
_cell.angle_alpha   90.00
_cell.angle_beta   90.00
_cell.angle_gamma   90.00
#
_symmetry.space_group_name_H-M   'P 1'
#
loop_
_entity.id
_entity.type
_entity.pdbx_description
1 polymer ?
#
loop_
_entity_poly.entity_id
_entity_poly.type
_entity_poly.pdbx_seq_one_letter_code
_entity_poly.pdbx_strand_id
1 'polypeptide(L)'
;MLAIGSQTLTIRGSEKSMYGKLFEKFVLGSVLTLLGAEYISKDDTSKDRMVFWLSWRADRRESDATLLIRPGYGISFDIGFIGKGNPEIVMDKLTRFESHMERGGRRNIMSTIVLIDTLGEGSRASDIAYGMGGHVVQMSGTYWVHELVKIIKEEQPCFEHPLLNMTPQESLKWL
;
A
#
# COMPACT_ATOMS: atom_id res chain seq x y z
N MET A 1 -30.22 -15.79 26.98
CA MET A 1 -30.33 -15.32 25.56
C MET A 1 -29.31 -14.24 25.14
N LEU A 2 -28.76 -13.43 26.05
CA LEU A 2 -27.77 -12.38 25.73
C LEU A 2 -26.38 -12.89 25.26
N ALA A 3 -25.93 -14.05 25.72
CA ALA A 3 -24.61 -14.59 25.39
C ALA A 3 -24.47 -15.05 23.93
N ILE A 4 -25.53 -15.57 23.32
CA ILE A 4 -25.49 -16.06 21.94
C ILE A 4 -25.41 -14.88 20.94
N GLY A 5 -26.10 -13.78 21.24
CA GLY A 5 -26.06 -12.58 20.39
C GLY A 5 -24.68 -11.93 20.34
N SER A 6 -23.96 -11.85 21.46
CA SER A 6 -22.63 -11.27 21.53
C SER A 6 -21.58 -12.13 20.81
N GLN A 7 -21.66 -13.45 20.94
CA GLN A 7 -20.78 -14.37 20.21
C GLN A 7 -20.98 -14.29 18.69
N THR A 8 -22.23 -14.23 18.21
CA THR A 8 -22.53 -14.11 16.79
C THR A 8 -22.00 -12.79 16.21
N LEU A 9 -22.12 -11.67 16.93
CA LEU A 9 -21.57 -10.37 16.51
C LEU A 9 -20.03 -10.38 16.50
N THR A 10 -19.41 -11.04 17.45
CA THR A 10 -17.94 -11.17 17.52
C THR A 10 -17.42 -12.03 16.36
N ILE A 11 -18.07 -13.14 16.04
CA ILE A 11 -17.70 -14.02 14.90
C ILE A 11 -17.84 -13.25 13.59
N ARG A 12 -18.97 -12.57 13.34
CA ARG A 12 -19.18 -11.75 12.13
C ARG A 12 -18.15 -10.61 12.01
N GLY A 13 -17.80 -9.96 13.12
CA GLY A 13 -16.78 -8.92 13.15
C GLY A 13 -15.39 -9.47 12.81
N SER A 14 -15.03 -10.64 13.33
CA SER A 14 -13.74 -11.28 13.05
C SER A 14 -13.65 -11.80 11.60
N GLU A 15 -14.71 -12.38 11.06
CA GLU A 15 -14.77 -12.80 9.66
C GLU A 15 -14.65 -11.61 8.72
N LYS A 16 -15.40 -10.53 8.94
CA LYS A 16 -15.32 -9.31 8.15
C LYS A 16 -13.90 -8.71 8.16
N SER A 17 -13.25 -8.72 9.31
CA SER A 17 -11.85 -8.28 9.46
C SER A 17 -10.88 -9.20 8.71
N MET A 18 -11.13 -10.51 8.72
CA MET A 18 -10.31 -11.50 7.99
C MET A 18 -10.44 -11.34 6.47
N TYR A 19 -11.67 -11.23 5.96
CA TYR A 19 -11.92 -11.00 4.53
C TYR A 19 -11.34 -9.65 4.06
N GLY A 20 -11.46 -8.59 4.87
CA GLY A 20 -10.85 -7.30 4.56
C GLY A 20 -9.34 -7.43 4.37
N LYS A 21 -8.65 -8.07 5.29
CA LYS A 21 -7.19 -8.30 5.19
C LYS A 21 -6.77 -9.23 4.05
N LEU A 22 -7.56 -10.24 3.74
CA LEU A 22 -7.30 -11.09 2.59
C LEU A 22 -7.41 -10.30 1.29
N PHE A 23 -8.42 -9.43 1.18
CA PHE A 23 -8.60 -8.56 0.02
C PHE A 23 -7.47 -7.54 -0.11
N GLU A 24 -7.04 -6.90 0.99
CA GLU A 24 -5.89 -6.00 1.02
C GLU A 24 -4.63 -6.68 0.45
N LYS A 25 -4.35 -7.89 0.90
CA LYS A 25 -3.22 -8.69 0.40
C LYS A 25 -3.36 -9.08 -1.06
N PHE A 26 -4.57 -9.42 -1.48
CA PHE A 26 -4.85 -9.77 -2.87
C PHE A 26 -4.58 -8.57 -3.79
N VAL A 27 -5.10 -7.39 -3.44
CA VAL A 27 -4.90 -6.17 -4.25
C VAL A 27 -3.42 -5.81 -4.30
N LEU A 28 -2.77 -5.68 -3.14
CA LEU A 28 -1.35 -5.29 -3.07
C LEU A 28 -0.45 -6.33 -3.74
N GLY A 29 -0.68 -7.61 -3.49
CA GLY A 29 0.09 -8.69 -4.11
C GLY A 29 -0.03 -8.69 -5.62
N SER A 30 -1.25 -8.54 -6.16
CA SER A 30 -1.50 -8.48 -7.60
C SER A 30 -0.83 -7.27 -8.26
N VAL A 31 -1.00 -6.10 -7.67
CA VAL A 31 -0.44 -4.85 -8.22
C VAL A 31 1.08 -4.87 -8.18
N LEU A 32 1.69 -5.24 -7.06
CA LEU A 32 3.15 -5.26 -6.94
C LEU A 32 3.79 -6.31 -7.88
N THR A 33 3.12 -7.45 -8.08
CA THR A 33 3.55 -8.45 -9.08
C THR A 33 3.43 -7.88 -10.50
N LEU A 34 2.33 -7.18 -10.82
CA LEU A 34 2.14 -6.51 -12.10
C LEU A 34 3.25 -5.47 -12.37
N LEU A 35 3.71 -4.78 -11.34
CA LEU A 35 4.83 -3.83 -11.42
C LEU A 35 6.21 -4.52 -11.55
N GLY A 36 6.25 -5.84 -11.71
CA GLY A 36 7.46 -6.61 -11.92
C GLY A 36 8.22 -6.94 -10.65
N ALA A 37 7.62 -6.74 -9.47
CA ALA A 37 8.24 -7.11 -8.21
C ALA A 37 7.97 -8.59 -7.89
N GLU A 38 8.98 -9.26 -7.31
CA GLU A 38 8.89 -10.64 -6.89
C GLU A 38 8.46 -10.74 -5.43
N TYR A 39 7.48 -11.59 -5.16
CA TYR A 39 7.05 -11.89 -3.79
C TYR A 39 8.10 -12.73 -3.06
N ILE A 40 8.49 -12.32 -1.87
CA ILE A 40 9.41 -13.04 -0.99
C ILE A 40 8.87 -13.06 0.44
N SER A 41 9.40 -13.96 1.27
CA SER A 41 9.21 -13.85 2.72
C SER A 41 9.97 -12.64 3.27
N LYS A 42 9.43 -11.99 4.29
CA LYS A 42 10.09 -10.86 4.97
C LYS A 42 11.52 -11.18 5.43
N ASP A 43 11.74 -12.41 5.89
CA ASP A 43 13.02 -12.87 6.43
C ASP A 43 13.99 -13.36 5.33
N ASP A 44 13.50 -13.51 4.10
CA ASP A 44 14.34 -13.90 2.97
C ASP A 44 15.16 -12.71 2.48
N THR A 45 16.46 -12.76 2.67
CA THR A 45 17.41 -11.74 2.24
C THR A 45 18.21 -12.13 0.99
N SER A 46 17.84 -13.23 0.33
CA SER A 46 18.53 -13.74 -0.88
C SER A 46 18.43 -12.77 -2.06
N LYS A 47 17.36 -11.96 -2.09
CA LYS A 47 17.14 -10.92 -3.11
C LYS A 47 16.90 -9.57 -2.44
N ASP A 48 17.40 -8.52 -3.05
CA ASP A 48 17.34 -7.16 -2.51
C ASP A 48 16.93 -6.11 -3.55
N ARG A 49 16.37 -6.54 -4.71
CA ARG A 49 15.90 -5.66 -5.78
C ARG A 49 14.57 -6.13 -6.35
N MET A 50 13.66 -5.18 -6.53
CA MET A 50 12.33 -5.43 -7.08
C MET A 50 11.66 -6.63 -6.40
N VAL A 51 11.65 -6.60 -5.08
CA VAL A 51 11.04 -7.62 -4.24
C VAL A 51 10.03 -6.98 -3.30
N PHE A 52 8.98 -7.72 -2.98
CA PHE A 52 8.00 -7.27 -1.99
C PHE A 52 7.60 -8.38 -1.04
N TRP A 53 7.11 -7.99 0.12
CA TRP A 53 6.46 -8.87 1.08
C TRP A 53 5.19 -8.24 1.63
N LEU A 54 4.29 -9.09 2.08
CA LEU A 54 3.04 -8.71 2.70
C LEU A 54 3.16 -8.93 4.21
N SER A 55 2.68 -7.98 5.01
CA SER A 55 2.78 -8.06 6.46
C SER A 55 1.83 -9.10 7.05
N TRP A 56 2.29 -9.79 8.07
CA TRP A 56 1.47 -10.62 8.94
C TRP A 56 1.22 -9.91 10.28
N ARG A 57 0.03 -10.03 10.77
CA ARG A 57 -0.67 -9.40 11.88
C ARG A 57 0.10 -9.07 13.18
N ALA A 58 1.33 -9.44 13.36
CA ALA A 58 1.97 -9.40 14.69
C ALA A 58 2.44 -8.01 15.12
N ASP A 59 2.80 -7.14 14.18
CA ASP A 59 3.35 -5.82 14.48
C ASP A 59 2.37 -4.70 14.08
N ARG A 60 1.93 -3.93 15.07
CA ARG A 60 0.99 -2.81 14.88
C ARG A 60 1.58 -1.64 14.08
N ARG A 61 2.87 -1.67 13.75
CA ARG A 61 3.61 -0.62 13.06
C ARG A 61 4.05 -1.00 11.64
N GLU A 62 3.68 -2.18 11.16
CA GLU A 62 4.02 -2.59 9.81
C GLU A 62 2.98 -2.13 8.79
N SER A 63 3.44 -1.70 7.62
CA SER A 63 2.63 -1.47 6.42
C SER A 63 1.97 -2.77 5.95
N ASP A 64 0.89 -2.70 5.20
CA ASP A 64 0.21 -3.88 4.64
C ASP A 64 1.10 -4.59 3.62
N ALA A 65 1.94 -3.85 2.90
CA ALA A 65 3.00 -4.38 2.05
C ALA A 65 4.22 -3.46 2.04
N THR A 66 5.38 -4.04 1.73
CA THR A 66 6.62 -3.29 1.51
C THR A 66 7.25 -3.73 0.20
N LEU A 67 7.60 -2.77 -0.66
CA LEU A 67 8.35 -2.94 -1.90
C LEU A 67 9.77 -2.42 -1.70
N LEU A 68 10.76 -3.27 -1.92
CA LEU A 68 12.15 -2.89 -1.97
C LEU A 68 12.60 -2.81 -3.43
N ILE A 69 12.80 -1.61 -3.95
CA ILE A 69 13.18 -1.40 -5.34
C ILE A 69 14.67 -1.69 -5.53
N ARG A 70 15.48 -1.26 -4.56
CA ARG A 70 16.92 -1.55 -4.50
C ARG A 70 17.42 -1.39 -3.06
N PRO A 71 18.63 -1.89 -2.74
CA PRO A 71 19.24 -1.65 -1.45
C PRO A 71 19.27 -0.15 -1.09
N GLY A 72 18.75 0.19 0.07
CA GLY A 72 18.66 1.56 0.57
C GLY A 72 17.34 2.27 0.25
N TYR A 73 16.50 1.74 -0.66
CA TYR A 73 15.31 2.44 -1.14
C TYR A 73 14.10 1.52 -1.26
N GLY A 74 13.04 1.87 -0.57
CA GLY A 74 11.79 1.10 -0.57
C GLY A 74 10.56 1.98 -0.45
N ILE A 75 9.40 1.36 -0.57
CA ILE A 75 8.09 1.99 -0.44
C ILE A 75 7.22 1.12 0.46
N SER A 76 6.63 1.75 1.47
CA SER A 76 5.60 1.16 2.31
C SER A 76 4.23 1.41 1.71
N PHE A 77 3.41 0.37 1.64
CA PHE A 77 2.03 0.47 1.17
C PHE A 77 1.08 0.17 2.32
N ASP A 78 0.07 1.01 2.45
CA ASP A 78 -1.10 0.73 3.26
C ASP A 78 -2.35 0.84 2.39
N ILE A 79 -3.35 0.01 2.63
CA ILE A 79 -4.60 0.04 1.89
C ILE A 79 -5.75 0.25 2.88
N GLY A 80 -6.69 1.10 2.55
CA GLY A 80 -7.82 1.37 3.42
C GLY A 80 -9.10 1.61 2.63
N PHE A 81 -10.14 0.88 3.01
CA PHE A 81 -11.51 1.16 2.57
C PHE A 81 -12.07 2.24 3.48
N ILE A 82 -11.83 3.49 3.11
CA ILE A 82 -12.24 4.66 3.87
C ILE A 82 -13.54 5.14 3.25
N GLY A 83 -14.67 4.79 3.87
CA GLY A 83 -15.95 5.35 3.45
C GLY A 83 -15.91 6.88 3.47
N LYS A 84 -16.18 7.51 2.32
CA LYS A 84 -16.26 8.97 2.11
C LYS A 84 -15.28 9.84 2.91
N GLY A 85 -13.98 9.47 2.82
CA GLY A 85 -12.88 10.40 3.06
C GLY A 85 -12.79 10.97 4.48
N ASN A 86 -12.55 10.13 5.48
CA ASN A 86 -12.07 10.66 6.75
C ASN A 86 -10.55 10.92 6.66
N PRO A 87 -10.10 12.18 6.51
CA PRO A 87 -8.68 12.51 6.39
C PRO A 87 -7.85 12.09 7.62
N GLU A 88 -8.48 11.97 8.80
CA GLU A 88 -7.81 11.51 10.02
C GLU A 88 -7.29 10.08 9.91
N ILE A 89 -8.02 9.21 9.18
CA ILE A 89 -7.59 7.83 8.95
C ILE A 89 -6.37 7.79 8.04
N VAL A 90 -6.33 8.64 7.01
CA VAL A 90 -5.17 8.77 6.12
C VAL A 90 -3.96 9.26 6.91
N MET A 91 -4.15 10.28 7.75
CA MET A 91 -3.10 10.80 8.62
C MET A 91 -2.57 9.76 9.59
N ASP A 92 -3.45 9.01 10.26
CA ASP A 92 -3.07 7.93 11.15
C ASP A 92 -2.23 6.85 10.41
N LYS A 93 -2.59 6.53 9.17
CA LYS A 93 -1.84 5.60 8.34
C LYS A 93 -0.46 6.14 7.95
N LEU A 94 -0.35 7.40 7.56
CA LEU A 94 0.92 8.02 7.20
C LEU A 94 1.88 8.18 8.39
N THR A 95 1.36 8.50 9.57
CA THR A 95 2.17 8.70 10.79
C THR A 95 2.62 7.41 11.45
N ARG A 96 2.03 6.27 11.12
CA ARG A 96 2.38 4.98 11.74
C ARG A 96 3.73 4.43 11.30
N PHE A 97 4.17 4.79 10.10
CA PHE A 97 5.33 4.16 9.49
C PHE A 97 6.59 4.95 9.76
N GLU A 98 7.62 4.24 10.18
CA GLU A 98 8.95 4.81 10.25
C GLU A 98 9.48 5.03 8.83
N SER A 99 10.06 6.20 8.59
CA SER A 99 10.68 6.53 7.31
C SER A 99 11.91 5.67 6.97
N HIS A 100 12.22 4.70 7.83
CA HIS A 100 13.37 3.81 7.67
C HIS A 100 13.03 2.40 8.12
N MET A 101 13.56 1.42 7.41
CA MET A 101 13.48 0.01 7.75
C MET A 101 14.87 -0.62 7.69
N GLU A 102 15.20 -1.42 8.69
CA GLU A 102 16.41 -2.23 8.67
C GLU A 102 16.10 -3.64 8.12
N ARG A 103 16.86 -4.08 7.14
CA ARG A 103 16.77 -5.41 6.55
C ARG A 103 18.13 -5.92 6.16
N GLY A 104 18.48 -7.11 6.61
CA GLY A 104 19.79 -7.71 6.29
C GLY A 104 20.98 -6.85 6.72
N GLY A 105 20.87 -6.13 7.85
CA GLY A 105 21.87 -5.21 8.36
C GLY A 105 22.02 -3.91 7.56
N ARG A 106 21.08 -3.63 6.63
CA ARG A 106 21.07 -2.39 5.83
C ARG A 106 19.86 -1.54 6.19
N ARG A 107 20.10 -0.25 6.35
CA ARG A 107 19.05 0.75 6.55
C ARG A 107 18.48 1.18 5.20
N ASN A 108 17.17 1.06 5.02
CA ASN A 108 16.47 1.48 3.81
C ASN A 108 15.61 2.72 4.11
N ILE A 109 15.68 3.71 3.21
CA ILE A 109 14.80 4.87 3.23
C ILE A 109 13.46 4.45 2.65
N MET A 110 12.37 4.77 3.34
CA MET A 110 11.02 4.37 2.97
C MET A 110 10.17 5.60 2.69
N SER A 111 9.52 5.61 1.54
CA SER A 111 8.37 6.48 1.26
C SER A 111 7.09 5.72 1.56
N THR A 112 6.00 6.41 1.85
CA THR A 112 4.70 5.78 2.17
C THR A 112 3.66 6.13 1.13
N ILE A 113 2.98 5.11 0.59
CA ILE A 113 1.83 5.27 -0.31
C ILE A 113 0.61 4.62 0.33
N VAL A 114 -0.45 5.40 0.48
CA VAL A 114 -1.74 4.92 1.00
C VAL A 114 -2.72 4.78 -0.15
N LEU A 115 -3.16 3.55 -0.41
CA LEU A 115 -4.22 3.25 -1.37
C LEU A 115 -5.58 3.33 -0.68
N ILE A 116 -6.50 4.10 -1.22
CA ILE A 116 -7.86 4.23 -0.69
C ILE A 116 -8.89 3.98 -1.78
N ASP A 117 -10.09 3.56 -1.42
CA ASP A 117 -11.14 3.34 -2.40
C ASP A 117 -11.64 4.66 -2.99
N THR A 118 -12.11 5.60 -2.18
CA THR A 118 -12.69 6.86 -2.64
C THR A 118 -12.38 7.99 -1.66
N LEU A 119 -11.99 9.16 -2.19
CA LEU A 119 -11.92 10.42 -1.45
C LEU A 119 -13.22 11.20 -1.59
N GLY A 120 -13.67 11.85 -0.52
CA GLY A 120 -14.75 12.80 -0.58
C GLY A 120 -14.38 14.06 -1.40
N GLU A 121 -15.37 14.69 -2.03
CA GLU A 121 -15.18 15.96 -2.72
C GLU A 121 -14.60 17.02 -1.77
N GLY A 122 -13.57 17.72 -2.22
CA GLY A 122 -12.85 18.72 -1.41
C GLY A 122 -11.96 18.14 -0.31
N SER A 123 -11.69 16.84 -0.31
CA SER A 123 -10.75 16.22 0.62
C SER A 123 -9.34 16.79 0.44
N ARG A 124 -8.72 17.20 1.56
CA ARG A 124 -7.32 17.64 1.61
C ARG A 124 -6.33 16.51 1.90
N ALA A 125 -6.80 15.26 1.81
CA ALA A 125 -5.99 14.10 2.20
C ALA A 125 -4.71 13.98 1.38
N SER A 126 -4.76 14.24 0.07
CA SER A 126 -3.58 14.22 -0.79
C SER A 126 -2.58 15.33 -0.45
N ASP A 127 -3.05 16.56 -0.21
CA ASP A 127 -2.18 17.69 0.16
C ASP A 127 -1.50 17.43 1.51
N ILE A 128 -2.24 16.90 2.46
CA ILE A 128 -1.74 16.56 3.79
C ILE A 128 -0.71 15.43 3.69
N ALA A 129 -1.00 14.38 2.91
CA ALA A 129 -0.08 13.28 2.70
C ALA A 129 1.24 13.76 2.09
N TYR A 130 1.17 14.58 1.05
CA TYR A 130 2.35 15.16 0.42
C TYR A 130 3.16 16.02 1.39
N GLY A 131 2.51 16.84 2.20
CA GLY A 131 3.16 17.64 3.25
C GLY A 131 3.86 16.79 4.33
N MET A 132 3.48 15.51 4.48
CA MET A 132 4.09 14.55 5.40
C MET A 132 5.11 13.63 4.73
N GLY A 133 5.43 13.84 3.46
CA GLY A 133 6.36 12.99 2.70
C GLY A 133 5.78 11.65 2.26
N GLY A 134 4.45 11.55 2.14
CA GLY A 134 3.74 10.39 1.63
C GLY A 134 2.77 10.74 0.51
N HIS A 135 2.15 9.72 -0.07
CA HIS A 135 1.20 9.86 -1.17
C HIS A 135 -0.10 9.13 -0.88
N VAL A 136 -1.19 9.63 -1.47
CA VAL A 136 -2.49 8.97 -1.45
C VAL A 136 -2.92 8.70 -2.88
N VAL A 137 -3.31 7.47 -3.19
CA VAL A 137 -3.84 7.05 -4.50
C VAL A 137 -5.26 6.53 -4.33
N GLN A 138 -6.18 7.07 -5.13
CA GLN A 138 -7.58 6.69 -5.10
C GLN A 138 -7.86 5.57 -6.10
N MET A 139 -8.19 4.37 -5.61
CA MET A 139 -8.40 3.17 -6.43
C MET A 139 -9.69 3.18 -7.25
N SER A 140 -10.68 4.02 -6.90
CA SER A 140 -11.89 4.22 -7.72
C SER A 140 -11.63 4.99 -9.03
N GLY A 141 -10.46 5.60 -9.19
CA GLY A 141 -10.02 6.22 -10.44
C GLY A 141 -9.70 5.18 -11.50
N THR A 142 -10.19 5.37 -12.74
CA THR A 142 -9.99 4.42 -13.85
C THR A 142 -8.50 4.15 -14.14
N TYR A 143 -7.63 5.11 -13.86
CA TYR A 143 -6.20 5.05 -14.20
C TYR A 143 -5.29 5.00 -12.97
N TRP A 144 -5.80 4.56 -11.83
CA TRP A 144 -5.07 4.61 -10.57
C TRP A 144 -3.74 3.82 -10.58
N VAL A 145 -3.65 2.72 -11.33
CA VAL A 145 -2.39 1.98 -11.46
C VAL A 145 -1.35 2.79 -12.24
N HIS A 146 -1.77 3.52 -13.26
CA HIS A 146 -0.89 4.42 -14.02
C HIS A 146 -0.40 5.59 -13.13
N GLU A 147 -1.28 6.15 -12.32
CA GLU A 147 -0.92 7.17 -11.33
C GLU A 147 0.07 6.62 -10.29
N LEU A 148 -0.19 5.43 -9.76
CA LEU A 148 0.69 4.75 -8.83
C LEU A 148 2.11 4.57 -9.40
N VAL A 149 2.23 4.14 -10.66
CA VAL A 149 3.52 3.96 -11.33
C VAL A 149 4.30 5.27 -11.44
N LYS A 150 3.62 6.39 -11.72
CA LYS A 150 4.24 7.72 -11.75
C LYS A 150 4.76 8.15 -10.38
N ILE A 151 3.96 7.97 -9.34
CA ILE A 151 4.36 8.28 -7.97
C ILE A 151 5.59 7.44 -7.57
N ILE A 152 5.59 6.14 -7.90
CA ILE A 152 6.75 5.28 -7.64
C ILE A 152 8.00 5.80 -8.36
N LYS A 153 7.86 6.26 -9.61
CA LYS A 153 8.98 6.85 -10.38
C LYS A 153 9.49 8.16 -9.77
N GLU A 154 8.60 8.99 -9.27
CA GLU A 154 8.96 10.24 -8.58
C GLU A 154 9.76 9.97 -7.30
N GLU A 155 9.27 9.04 -6.48
CA GLU A 155 9.94 8.64 -5.24
C GLU A 155 11.23 7.85 -5.48
N GLN A 156 11.27 7.09 -6.56
CA GLN A 156 12.37 6.19 -6.91
C GLN A 156 12.80 6.37 -8.37
N PRO A 157 13.67 7.35 -8.67
CA PRO A 157 14.07 7.67 -10.03
C PRO A 157 14.69 6.51 -10.83
N CYS A 158 15.20 5.47 -10.14
CA CYS A 158 15.74 4.26 -10.77
C CYS A 158 14.67 3.22 -11.14
N PHE A 159 13.40 3.44 -10.75
CA PHE A 159 12.30 2.56 -11.13
C PHE A 159 11.96 2.75 -12.60
N GLU A 160 11.86 1.65 -13.35
CA GLU A 160 11.48 1.63 -14.75
C GLU A 160 10.34 0.64 -14.94
N HIS A 161 9.32 1.06 -15.66
CA HIS A 161 8.16 0.23 -15.98
C HIS A 161 7.53 0.66 -17.32
N PRO A 162 7.02 -0.28 -18.15
CA PRO A 162 6.43 0.06 -19.46
C PRO A 162 5.30 1.09 -19.36
N LEU A 163 4.49 1.05 -18.32
CA LEU A 163 3.38 1.99 -18.09
C LEU A 163 3.82 3.47 -18.02
N LEU A 164 5.09 3.75 -17.69
CA LEU A 164 5.61 5.13 -17.68
C LEU A 164 5.62 5.79 -19.05
N ASN A 165 5.74 4.99 -20.11
CA ASN A 165 5.82 5.44 -21.50
C ASN A 165 4.47 5.36 -22.21
N MET A 166 3.40 5.00 -21.50
CA MET A 166 2.05 4.86 -22.04
C MET A 166 1.16 6.04 -21.62
N THR A 167 0.19 6.36 -22.45
CA THR A 167 -0.91 7.22 -22.01
C THR A 167 -1.80 6.47 -21.01
N PRO A 168 -2.61 7.16 -20.19
CA PRO A 168 -3.54 6.49 -19.28
C PRO A 168 -4.48 5.51 -20.01
N GLN A 169 -4.93 5.84 -21.23
CA GLN A 169 -5.80 4.98 -22.02
C GLN A 169 -5.10 3.73 -22.55
N GLU A 170 -3.84 3.84 -22.93
CA GLU A 170 -3.01 2.69 -23.33
C GLU A 170 -2.69 1.80 -22.14
N SER A 171 -2.42 2.39 -20.98
CA SER A 171 -2.16 1.64 -19.75
C SER A 171 -3.34 0.76 -19.36
N LEU A 172 -4.58 1.23 -19.54
CA LEU A 172 -5.78 0.45 -19.24
C LEU A 172 -5.95 -0.77 -20.16
N LYS A 173 -5.46 -0.69 -21.39
CA LYS A 173 -5.49 -1.84 -22.32
C LYS A 173 -4.36 -2.84 -22.07
N TRP A 174 -3.30 -2.37 -21.45
CA TRP A 174 -2.14 -3.18 -21.10
C TRP A 174 -2.40 -4.00 -19.82
N LEU A 175 -3.14 -3.44 -18.86
CA LEU A 175 -3.60 -4.08 -17.61
C LEU A 175 -4.65 -5.16 -17.89
#